data_75afd6f17142c173d76b5737de0e37da
#
_entry.id   75afd6f17142c173d76b5737de0e37da
#
_cell.length_a   1.000
_cell.length_b   1.000
_cell.length_c   1.000
_cell.angle_alpha   90.00
_cell.angle_beta   90.00
_cell.angle_gamma   90.00
#
_symmetry.space_group_name_H-M   'P 1'
#
loop_
_entity.id
_entity.type
_entity.pdbx_description
1 polymer ?
#
loop_
_entity_poly.entity_id
_entity_poly.type
_entity_poly.pdbx_seq_one_letter_code
_entity_poly.pdbx_strand_id
1 'polypeptide(L)'
;MGSTFRFASRLEPAVRALLDPYCRKHPRLHLAIGLLKGGETAVLHHVPGTPPFPPSKSPHQGIPPLRSGLPREPLYEIGSVTKTFTGALLARAIRDGLVRPDDPVTRFLPDLARNKSMAGHPVTLRQLATHTSGLPSLPPSFLARLLVSPNVRANPYAHFSEDAMLRFLAKYRFPARRRFRYSNMGAGLLGHILARVYGGDYETVLLDAVCRPLGLADTAIRLSGDQRARLVPGYDSRGRPASNWDFRALEGAGALRSTVRDLLAYLRIHIGGTGHPLEEALHDTHRIWHEEPGGRALGIAWFWERRLNLFWHNGGTGGYSSFVGFNKENGTGVVLLANVERHPAAGASLDGIGIGLMRLLGE
;
A
#
# COMPACT_ATOMS: atom_id res chain seq x y z
N MET A 1 -17.77 -21.00 -19.83
CA MET A 1 -17.04 -19.78 -20.26
C MET A 1 -17.96 -18.55 -20.38
N GLY A 2 -18.80 -18.23 -19.41
CA GLY A 2 -19.81 -17.17 -19.55
C GLY A 2 -20.12 -16.34 -18.32
N SER A 3 -19.44 -16.52 -17.19
CA SER A 3 -19.81 -15.83 -15.95
C SER A 3 -18.96 -14.60 -15.62
N THR A 4 -17.73 -14.56 -16.04
CA THR A 4 -16.69 -13.58 -15.63
C THR A 4 -17.02 -12.11 -15.98
N PHE A 5 -17.98 -11.85 -16.85
CA PHE A 5 -18.32 -10.52 -17.34
C PHE A 5 -19.66 -9.97 -16.85
N ARG A 6 -20.50 -10.78 -16.21
CA ARG A 6 -21.86 -10.35 -15.86
C ARG A 6 -21.92 -9.36 -14.70
N PHE A 7 -21.03 -9.51 -13.70
CA PHE A 7 -21.08 -8.58 -12.57
C PHE A 7 -20.49 -7.21 -12.93
N ALA A 8 -19.41 -7.16 -13.69
CA ALA A 8 -18.77 -5.90 -14.09
C ALA A 8 -19.68 -5.04 -14.98
N SER A 9 -20.39 -5.66 -15.94
CA SER A 9 -21.34 -4.94 -16.82
C SER A 9 -22.56 -4.41 -16.07
N ARG A 10 -23.05 -5.11 -15.05
CA ARG A 10 -24.17 -4.62 -14.21
C ARG A 10 -23.76 -3.43 -13.34
N LEU A 11 -22.54 -3.41 -12.86
CA LEU A 11 -22.02 -2.34 -11.99
C LEU A 11 -21.48 -1.14 -12.78
N GLU A 12 -21.24 -1.28 -14.07
CA GLU A 12 -20.60 -0.25 -14.91
C GLU A 12 -21.23 1.14 -14.77
N PRO A 13 -22.57 1.34 -14.83
CA PRO A 13 -23.17 2.67 -14.67
C PRO A 13 -22.88 3.29 -13.29
N ALA A 14 -22.97 2.50 -12.22
CA ALA A 14 -22.71 2.96 -10.85
C ALA A 14 -21.20 3.25 -10.62
N VAL A 15 -20.33 2.40 -11.16
CA VAL A 15 -18.88 2.62 -11.16
C VAL A 15 -18.55 3.93 -11.89
N ARG A 16 -19.12 4.18 -13.07
CA ARG A 16 -18.96 5.44 -13.80
C ARG A 16 -19.39 6.64 -12.98
N ALA A 17 -20.58 6.58 -12.39
CA ALA A 17 -21.11 7.69 -11.58
C ALA A 17 -20.17 8.08 -10.42
N LEU A 18 -19.48 7.11 -9.81
CA LEU A 18 -18.50 7.35 -8.77
C LEU A 18 -17.19 7.95 -9.31
N LEU A 19 -16.75 7.55 -10.50
CA LEU A 19 -15.45 7.90 -11.05
C LEU A 19 -15.46 9.19 -11.86
N ASP A 20 -16.57 9.50 -12.56
CA ASP A 20 -16.68 10.65 -13.46
C ASP A 20 -16.27 11.99 -12.85
N PRO A 21 -16.67 12.34 -11.62
CA PRO A 21 -16.25 13.60 -11.00
C PRO A 21 -14.72 13.67 -10.80
N TYR A 22 -14.09 12.54 -10.47
CA TYR A 22 -12.65 12.44 -10.29
C TYR A 22 -11.89 12.53 -11.62
N CYS A 23 -12.39 11.81 -12.66
CA CYS A 23 -11.80 11.82 -14.00
C CYS A 23 -11.88 13.22 -14.64
N ARG A 24 -13.04 13.90 -14.54
CA ARG A 24 -13.18 15.28 -15.06
C ARG A 24 -12.24 16.28 -14.39
N LYS A 25 -11.92 16.09 -13.13
CA LYS A 25 -11.03 16.97 -12.38
C LYS A 25 -9.56 16.82 -12.77
N HIS A 26 -9.19 15.65 -13.29
CA HIS A 26 -7.79 15.29 -13.58
C HIS A 26 -7.60 14.92 -15.06
N PRO A 27 -7.43 15.89 -15.98
CA PRO A 27 -7.41 15.63 -17.43
C PRO A 27 -6.21 14.77 -17.91
N ARG A 28 -5.20 14.58 -17.07
CA ARG A 28 -4.04 13.71 -17.34
C ARG A 28 -4.09 12.38 -16.57
N LEU A 29 -5.24 12.08 -15.98
CA LEU A 29 -5.44 10.89 -15.16
C LEU A 29 -5.28 9.62 -15.98
N HIS A 30 -4.40 8.76 -15.54
CA HIS A 30 -4.37 7.34 -15.85
C HIS A 30 -4.82 6.59 -14.59
N LEU A 31 -5.97 5.91 -14.65
CA LEU A 31 -6.57 5.21 -13.53
C LEU A 31 -6.75 3.73 -13.86
N ALA A 32 -6.15 2.86 -13.07
CA ALA A 32 -6.42 1.43 -13.13
C ALA A 32 -7.32 1.04 -11.95
N ILE A 33 -8.36 0.26 -12.25
CA ILE A 33 -9.40 -0.17 -11.32
C ILE A 33 -9.45 -1.69 -11.37
N GLY A 34 -9.26 -2.30 -10.23
CA GLY A 34 -9.44 -3.73 -10.02
C GLY A 34 -10.64 -3.99 -9.12
N LEU A 35 -11.51 -4.87 -9.55
CA LEU A 35 -12.66 -5.33 -8.79
C LEU A 35 -12.57 -6.85 -8.62
N LEU A 36 -12.89 -7.32 -7.42
CA LEU A 36 -12.95 -8.74 -7.08
C LEU A 36 -14.28 -9.02 -6.38
N LYS A 37 -15.01 -10.05 -6.82
CA LYS A 37 -16.25 -10.53 -6.18
C LYS A 37 -16.40 -12.03 -6.42
N GLY A 38 -16.53 -12.82 -5.33
CA GLY A 38 -16.77 -14.27 -5.45
C GLY A 38 -15.64 -15.03 -6.20
N GLY A 39 -14.40 -14.57 -6.11
CA GLY A 39 -13.25 -15.15 -6.82
C GLY A 39 -13.08 -14.68 -8.27
N GLU A 40 -14.06 -13.99 -8.86
CA GLU A 40 -13.96 -13.36 -10.18
C GLU A 40 -13.28 -11.99 -10.08
N THR A 41 -12.49 -11.63 -11.09
CA THR A 41 -11.82 -10.33 -11.17
C THR A 41 -12.20 -9.56 -12.43
N ALA A 42 -12.33 -8.24 -12.31
CA ALA A 42 -12.45 -7.34 -13.45
C ALA A 42 -11.41 -6.22 -13.33
N VAL A 43 -10.81 -5.85 -14.46
CA VAL A 43 -9.85 -4.75 -14.56
C VAL A 43 -10.35 -3.74 -15.59
N LEU A 44 -10.41 -2.49 -15.18
CA LEU A 44 -10.80 -1.36 -16.01
C LEU A 44 -9.68 -0.32 -16.02
N HIS A 45 -9.50 0.35 -17.15
CA HIS A 45 -8.55 1.46 -17.29
C HIS A 45 -9.25 2.70 -17.82
N HIS A 46 -8.95 3.85 -17.21
CA HIS A 46 -9.20 5.15 -17.77
C HIS A 46 -7.88 5.77 -18.19
N VAL A 47 -7.80 6.26 -19.43
CA VAL A 47 -6.63 6.95 -19.98
C VAL A 47 -6.99 8.35 -20.44
N PRO A 48 -6.05 9.33 -20.42
CA PRO A 48 -6.31 10.68 -20.86
C PRO A 48 -6.86 10.76 -22.29
N GLY A 49 -7.82 11.65 -22.53
CA GLY A 49 -8.40 11.87 -23.86
C GLY A 49 -9.40 10.81 -24.33
N THR A 50 -9.67 9.79 -23.52
CA THR A 50 -10.77 8.84 -23.77
C THR A 50 -11.96 9.19 -22.89
N PRO A 51 -13.20 9.01 -23.39
CA PRO A 51 -14.35 9.06 -22.49
C PRO A 51 -14.13 8.08 -21.34
N PRO A 52 -14.44 8.45 -20.09
CA PRO A 52 -14.39 7.49 -19.00
C PRO A 52 -15.23 6.27 -19.40
N PHE A 53 -14.58 5.12 -19.61
CA PHE A 53 -15.22 3.86 -19.99
C PHE A 53 -16.05 3.99 -21.27
N PRO A 54 -15.49 3.80 -22.49
CA PRO A 54 -16.26 3.84 -23.73
C PRO A 54 -17.43 2.87 -23.62
N PRO A 55 -18.64 3.26 -24.07
CA PRO A 55 -19.78 2.36 -24.05
C PRO A 55 -19.40 1.08 -24.80
N SER A 56 -19.58 -0.07 -24.15
CA SER A 56 -19.39 -1.37 -24.79
C SER A 56 -20.32 -1.44 -25.99
N LYS A 57 -19.77 -1.25 -27.20
CA LYS A 57 -20.53 -1.36 -28.47
C LYS A 57 -20.91 -2.80 -28.80
N SER A 58 -20.53 -3.76 -27.97
CA SER A 58 -20.85 -5.16 -28.17
C SER A 58 -20.93 -5.87 -26.81
N PRO A 59 -21.98 -6.65 -26.57
CA PRO A 59 -22.10 -7.47 -25.35
C PRO A 59 -21.02 -8.56 -25.25
N HIS A 60 -20.15 -8.67 -26.23
CA HIS A 60 -19.12 -9.72 -26.35
C HIS A 60 -17.68 -9.21 -26.33
N GLN A 61 -17.42 -7.92 -26.20
CA GLN A 61 -16.07 -7.36 -26.02
C GLN A 61 -15.82 -7.01 -24.56
N GLY A 62 -15.93 -8.00 -23.72
CA GLY A 62 -15.26 -8.02 -22.43
C GLY A 62 -13.76 -8.00 -22.62
N ILE A 63 -13.00 -7.55 -21.62
CA ILE A 63 -11.53 -7.62 -21.56
C ILE A 63 -11.13 -9.03 -22.00
N PRO A 64 -10.39 -9.19 -23.12
CA PRO A 64 -10.06 -10.52 -23.59
C PRO A 64 -9.26 -11.26 -22.51
N PRO A 65 -9.44 -12.59 -22.38
CA PRO A 65 -8.57 -13.38 -21.54
C PRO A 65 -7.14 -13.15 -21.99
N LEU A 66 -6.18 -13.16 -21.06
CA LEU A 66 -4.75 -13.02 -21.31
C LEU A 66 -4.32 -13.84 -22.53
N ARG A 67 -4.31 -13.20 -23.71
CA ARG A 67 -3.62 -13.74 -24.87
C ARG A 67 -2.16 -13.30 -24.78
N SER A 68 -1.25 -14.22 -25.01
CA SER A 68 0.15 -13.90 -25.28
C SER A 68 0.19 -12.80 -26.34
N GLY A 69 0.64 -11.58 -25.98
CA GLY A 69 0.67 -10.41 -26.88
C GLY A 69 -0.14 -9.18 -26.47
N LEU A 70 -0.86 -9.21 -25.34
CA LEU A 70 -1.45 -7.98 -24.77
C LEU A 70 -0.36 -7.05 -24.25
N PRO A 71 -0.51 -5.72 -24.39
CA PRO A 71 0.40 -4.79 -23.76
C PRO A 71 0.44 -5.11 -22.25
N ARG A 72 1.66 -5.24 -21.72
CA ARG A 72 1.87 -5.50 -20.29
C ARG A 72 1.23 -4.39 -19.48
N GLU A 73 0.72 -4.73 -18.30
CA GLU A 73 -0.02 -3.80 -17.45
C GLU A 73 0.82 -2.59 -17.03
N PRO A 74 0.22 -1.38 -16.95
CA PRO A 74 0.88 -0.19 -16.44
C PRO A 74 1.23 -0.33 -14.96
N LEU A 75 2.41 0.19 -14.57
CA LEU A 75 2.87 0.25 -13.20
C LEU A 75 2.60 1.62 -12.58
N TYR A 76 2.44 1.61 -11.26
CA TYR A 76 2.25 2.81 -10.44
C TYR A 76 3.05 2.72 -9.15
N GLU A 77 3.47 3.85 -8.60
CA GLU A 77 3.91 3.88 -7.20
C GLU A 77 2.68 3.66 -6.30
N ILE A 78 2.77 2.67 -5.40
CA ILE A 78 1.63 2.35 -4.52
C ILE A 78 1.74 3.01 -3.15
N GLY A 79 2.84 3.74 -2.90
CA GLY A 79 3.04 4.49 -1.67
C GLY A 79 2.80 3.63 -0.42
N SER A 80 2.03 4.14 0.51
CA SER A 80 1.82 3.48 1.80
C SER A 80 1.10 2.12 1.76
N VAL A 81 0.53 1.69 0.63
CA VAL A 81 0.08 0.29 0.46
C VAL A 81 1.27 -0.68 0.66
N THR A 82 2.51 -0.25 0.40
CA THR A 82 3.74 -0.99 0.76
C THR A 82 3.74 -1.52 2.20
N LYS A 83 3.14 -0.77 3.14
CA LYS A 83 3.10 -1.18 4.55
C LYS A 83 2.36 -2.50 4.77
N THR A 84 1.35 -2.80 3.94
CA THR A 84 0.64 -4.08 4.03
C THR A 84 1.54 -5.25 3.66
N PHE A 85 2.45 -5.06 2.71
CA PHE A 85 3.49 -6.03 2.35
C PHE A 85 4.54 -6.18 3.46
N THR A 86 4.97 -5.08 4.09
CA THR A 86 5.82 -5.14 5.30
C THR A 86 5.11 -5.89 6.43
N GLY A 87 3.79 -5.69 6.57
CA GLY A 87 2.95 -6.43 7.50
C GLY A 87 2.87 -7.92 7.20
N ALA A 88 2.72 -8.28 5.93
CA ALA A 88 2.76 -9.68 5.47
C ALA A 88 4.10 -10.35 5.78
N LEU A 89 5.22 -9.64 5.53
CA LEU A 89 6.55 -10.11 5.87
C LEU A 89 6.72 -10.31 7.39
N LEU A 90 6.20 -9.38 8.21
CA LEU A 90 6.20 -9.54 9.67
C LEU A 90 5.37 -10.77 10.10
N ALA A 91 4.18 -10.94 9.56
CA ALA A 91 3.32 -12.08 9.89
C ALA A 91 3.98 -13.42 9.50
N ARG A 92 4.66 -13.45 8.36
CA ARG A 92 5.47 -14.58 7.95
C ARG A 92 6.63 -14.83 8.94
N ALA A 93 7.41 -13.82 9.27
CA ALA A 93 8.51 -13.96 10.23
C ALA A 93 8.07 -14.45 11.61
N ILE A 94 6.85 -14.09 12.03
CA ILE A 94 6.25 -14.61 13.27
C ILE A 94 5.94 -16.11 13.14
N ARG A 95 5.33 -16.54 12.04
CA ARG A 95 5.02 -17.95 11.79
C ARG A 95 6.27 -18.82 11.62
N ASP A 96 7.29 -18.29 10.98
CA ASP A 96 8.59 -18.94 10.83
C ASP A 96 9.37 -19.00 12.17
N GLY A 97 8.83 -18.42 13.27
CA GLY A 97 9.45 -18.41 14.60
C GLY A 97 10.68 -17.48 14.74
N LEU A 98 10.94 -16.64 13.75
CA LEU A 98 12.11 -15.74 13.72
C LEU A 98 11.94 -14.55 14.67
N VAL A 99 10.72 -14.07 14.84
CA VAL A 99 10.39 -12.93 15.70
C VAL A 99 9.07 -13.16 16.45
N ARG A 100 8.86 -12.38 17.52
CA ARG A 100 7.58 -12.28 18.23
C ARG A 100 7.03 -10.86 18.11
N PRO A 101 5.72 -10.66 18.12
CA PRO A 101 5.11 -9.33 18.05
C PRO A 101 5.65 -8.34 19.10
N ASP A 102 5.89 -8.83 20.29
CA ASP A 102 6.32 -8.03 21.43
C ASP A 102 7.84 -8.01 21.64
N ASP A 103 8.60 -8.55 20.69
CA ASP A 103 10.05 -8.39 20.70
C ASP A 103 10.42 -6.90 20.65
N PRO A 104 11.31 -6.45 21.54
CA PRO A 104 11.77 -5.07 21.52
C PRO A 104 12.71 -4.80 20.34
N VAL A 105 12.63 -3.61 19.78
CA VAL A 105 13.51 -3.20 18.66
C VAL A 105 14.99 -3.29 19.01
N THR A 106 15.32 -3.18 20.31
CA THR A 106 16.70 -3.30 20.84
C THR A 106 17.30 -4.70 20.71
N ARG A 107 16.46 -5.73 20.53
CA ARG A 107 16.91 -7.09 20.19
C ARG A 107 17.64 -7.13 18.84
N PHE A 108 17.16 -6.35 17.88
CA PHE A 108 17.64 -6.33 16.50
C PHE A 108 18.61 -5.18 16.22
N LEU A 109 18.53 -4.12 17.02
CA LEU A 109 19.34 -2.90 16.97
C LEU A 109 19.89 -2.60 18.38
N PRO A 110 20.91 -3.33 18.85
CA PRO A 110 21.40 -3.24 20.24
C PRO A 110 21.87 -1.83 20.65
N ASP A 111 22.37 -1.04 19.69
CA ASP A 111 22.82 0.33 19.97
C ASP A 111 21.67 1.24 20.45
N LEU A 112 20.44 0.93 20.10
CA LEU A 112 19.27 1.67 20.59
C LEU A 112 18.99 1.41 22.08
N ALA A 113 19.57 0.38 22.70
CA ALA A 113 19.47 0.15 24.13
C ALA A 113 20.10 1.29 24.96
N ARG A 114 21.04 2.04 24.35
CA ARG A 114 21.66 3.23 24.97
C ARG A 114 20.71 4.42 25.06
N ASN A 115 19.59 4.39 24.33
CA ASN A 115 18.59 5.45 24.39
C ASN A 115 17.78 5.35 25.69
N LYS A 116 18.10 6.22 26.65
CA LYS A 116 17.48 6.24 27.99
C LYS A 116 15.96 6.35 27.99
N SER A 117 15.36 6.93 26.95
CA SER A 117 13.90 7.05 26.84
C SER A 117 13.21 5.74 26.49
N MET A 118 13.94 4.69 26.10
CA MET A 118 13.44 3.33 25.92
C MET A 118 13.66 2.44 27.16
N ALA A 119 14.39 2.93 28.17
CA ALA A 119 14.64 2.17 29.39
C ALA A 119 13.33 1.83 30.10
N GLY A 120 13.14 0.56 30.44
CA GLY A 120 11.92 0.04 31.07
C GLY A 120 10.72 -0.15 30.14
N HIS A 121 10.63 0.58 29.03
CA HIS A 121 9.53 0.51 28.07
C HIS A 121 10.04 0.57 26.63
N PRO A 122 10.76 -0.46 26.14
CA PRO A 122 11.25 -0.47 24.77
C PRO A 122 10.10 -0.47 23.74
N VAL A 123 10.37 0.05 22.55
CA VAL A 123 9.44 -0.07 21.43
C VAL A 123 9.44 -1.51 20.92
N THR A 124 8.26 -2.05 20.59
CA THR A 124 8.09 -3.41 20.08
C THR A 124 7.76 -3.43 18.59
N LEU A 125 7.92 -4.61 17.94
CA LEU A 125 7.52 -4.80 16.54
C LEU A 125 6.02 -4.55 16.34
N ARG A 126 5.18 -5.01 17.29
CA ARG A 126 3.74 -4.71 17.31
C ARG A 126 3.47 -3.20 17.24
N GLN A 127 4.18 -2.42 18.06
CA GLN A 127 3.99 -0.97 18.10
C GLN A 127 4.44 -0.27 16.82
N LEU A 128 5.44 -0.79 16.12
CA LEU A 128 5.83 -0.31 14.79
C LEU A 128 4.73 -0.59 13.76
N ALA A 129 4.21 -1.82 13.74
CA ALA A 129 3.19 -2.28 12.80
C ALA A 129 1.81 -1.61 12.99
N THR A 130 1.51 -1.13 14.20
CA THR A 130 0.22 -0.49 14.54
C THR A 130 0.31 1.03 14.70
N HIS A 131 1.44 1.64 14.36
CA HIS A 131 1.67 3.09 14.53
C HIS A 131 1.52 3.61 15.97
N THR A 132 1.79 2.76 16.96
CA THR A 132 1.72 3.11 18.39
C THR A 132 3.10 3.21 19.05
N SER A 133 4.17 3.23 18.25
CA SER A 133 5.54 3.35 18.75
C SER A 133 5.90 4.74 19.30
N GLY A 134 5.08 5.76 19.01
CA GLY A 134 5.36 7.16 19.31
C GLY A 134 6.34 7.84 18.34
N LEU A 135 6.81 7.12 17.31
CA LEU A 135 7.68 7.70 16.29
C LEU A 135 6.90 8.68 15.38
N PRO A 136 7.51 9.77 14.92
CA PRO A 136 6.90 10.70 13.96
C PRO A 136 6.83 10.07 12.56
N SER A 137 6.11 10.73 11.65
CA SER A 137 6.10 10.32 10.23
C SER A 137 7.51 10.44 9.63
N LEU A 138 8.17 11.59 9.84
CA LEU A 138 9.57 11.86 9.49
C LEU A 138 10.20 12.70 10.61
N PRO A 139 11.53 12.74 10.75
CA PRO A 139 12.21 13.60 11.71
C PRO A 139 11.84 15.08 11.49
N PRO A 140 11.57 15.87 12.55
CA PRO A 140 11.24 17.28 12.43
C PRO A 140 12.30 18.10 11.66
N SER A 141 13.58 17.83 11.88
CA SER A 141 14.69 18.44 11.15
C SER A 141 14.65 18.13 9.65
N PHE A 142 14.17 16.96 9.27
CA PHE A 142 14.01 16.57 7.88
C PHE A 142 12.78 17.26 7.26
N LEU A 143 11.69 17.39 8.01
CA LEU A 143 10.50 18.14 7.57
C LEU A 143 10.85 19.61 7.29
N ALA A 144 11.70 20.23 8.10
CA ALA A 144 12.17 21.58 7.84
C ALA A 144 12.95 21.70 6.49
N ARG A 145 13.71 20.67 6.11
CA ARG A 145 14.39 20.64 4.80
C ARG A 145 13.43 20.57 3.62
N LEU A 146 12.26 19.97 3.78
CA LEU A 146 11.23 19.96 2.71
C LEU A 146 10.73 21.36 2.40
N LEU A 147 10.75 22.28 3.37
CA LEU A 147 10.28 23.66 3.19
C LEU A 147 11.28 24.51 2.39
N VAL A 148 12.59 24.27 2.58
CA VAL A 148 13.65 25.12 2.02
C VAL A 148 14.35 24.53 0.78
N SER A 149 14.16 23.24 0.48
CA SER A 149 14.82 22.57 -0.65
C SER A 149 13.82 21.95 -1.62
N PRO A 150 13.65 22.54 -2.83
CA PRO A 150 12.76 21.98 -3.87
C PRO A 150 13.12 20.54 -4.26
N ASN A 151 14.41 20.19 -4.36
CA ASN A 151 14.87 18.84 -4.69
C ASN A 151 14.48 17.83 -3.62
N VAL A 152 14.66 18.19 -2.33
CA VAL A 152 14.23 17.31 -1.22
C VAL A 152 12.72 17.15 -1.20
N ARG A 153 11.96 18.18 -1.53
CA ARG A 153 10.49 18.11 -1.63
C ARG A 153 10.03 17.22 -2.77
N ALA A 154 10.70 17.30 -3.94
CA ALA A 154 10.35 16.50 -5.10
C ALA A 154 10.56 14.98 -4.85
N ASN A 155 11.64 14.61 -4.14
CA ASN A 155 11.95 13.21 -3.81
C ASN A 155 12.49 13.11 -2.37
N PRO A 156 11.61 13.19 -1.35
CA PRO A 156 12.02 13.31 0.04
C PRO A 156 12.84 12.12 0.55
N TYR A 157 12.46 10.90 0.17
CA TYR A 157 13.07 9.69 0.72
C TYR A 157 14.44 9.36 0.13
N ALA A 158 14.77 9.88 -1.07
CA ALA A 158 16.11 9.75 -1.67
C ALA A 158 17.22 10.43 -0.85
N HIS A 159 16.85 11.40 -0.02
CA HIS A 159 17.76 12.18 0.80
C HIS A 159 17.79 11.75 2.28
N PHE A 160 17.14 10.64 2.62
CA PHE A 160 17.06 10.11 3.98
C PHE A 160 17.74 8.74 4.06
N SER A 161 18.98 8.71 4.53
CA SER A 161 19.78 7.49 4.61
C SER A 161 19.49 6.67 5.88
N GLU A 162 19.91 5.41 5.88
CA GLU A 162 19.89 4.52 7.04
C GLU A 162 20.62 5.12 8.24
N ASP A 163 21.84 5.64 8.03
CA ASP A 163 22.59 6.31 9.09
C ASP A 163 21.83 7.51 9.68
N ALA A 164 21.13 8.27 8.84
CA ALA A 164 20.30 9.38 9.33
C ALA A 164 19.13 8.87 10.18
N MET A 165 18.52 7.76 9.79
CA MET A 165 17.47 7.08 10.57
C MET A 165 18.01 6.61 11.92
N LEU A 166 19.12 5.88 11.93
CA LEU A 166 19.72 5.34 13.17
C LEU A 166 20.18 6.44 14.11
N ARG A 167 20.86 7.49 13.60
CA ARG A 167 21.24 8.66 14.40
C ARG A 167 20.03 9.39 14.99
N PHE A 168 18.95 9.51 14.24
CA PHE A 168 17.70 10.09 14.76
C PHE A 168 17.14 9.23 15.88
N LEU A 169 17.01 7.92 15.69
CA LEU A 169 16.46 6.98 16.68
C LEU A 169 17.29 6.95 17.97
N ALA A 170 18.61 7.02 17.87
CA ALA A 170 19.51 7.05 19.03
C ALA A 170 19.29 8.27 19.95
N LYS A 171 18.85 9.41 19.37
CA LYS A 171 18.64 10.68 20.09
C LYS A 171 17.17 11.00 20.35
N TYR A 172 16.24 10.29 19.69
CA TYR A 172 14.80 10.58 19.79
C TYR A 172 14.29 10.28 21.21
N ARG A 173 13.56 11.23 21.77
CA ARG A 173 12.88 11.03 23.06
C ARG A 173 11.53 10.37 22.83
N PHE A 174 11.48 9.07 23.05
CA PHE A 174 10.23 8.31 22.94
C PHE A 174 9.27 8.74 24.07
N PRO A 175 7.99 9.04 23.74
CA PRO A 175 7.02 9.40 24.78
C PRO A 175 6.73 8.20 25.69
N ALA A 176 6.59 8.45 26.99
CA ALA A 176 6.23 7.41 27.96
C ALA A 176 4.83 6.82 27.66
N ARG A 177 3.86 7.69 27.35
CA ARG A 177 2.51 7.28 26.90
C ARG A 177 2.45 7.32 25.38
N ARG A 178 2.34 6.17 24.77
CA ARG A 178 2.29 6.01 23.32
C ARG A 178 0.85 5.82 22.85
N ARG A 179 0.42 6.69 21.93
CA ARG A 179 -0.90 6.64 21.28
C ARG A 179 -0.70 6.40 19.79
N PHE A 180 -1.77 6.08 19.10
CA PHE A 180 -1.75 6.02 17.64
C PHE A 180 -1.23 7.33 17.04
N ARG A 181 -0.19 7.20 16.23
CA ARG A 181 0.38 8.28 15.41
C ARG A 181 0.96 7.67 14.15
N TYR A 182 0.29 7.88 13.03
CA TYR A 182 0.75 7.34 11.76
C TYR A 182 2.22 7.68 11.51
N SER A 183 3.05 6.67 11.24
CA SER A 183 4.50 6.81 11.23
C SER A 183 5.14 6.06 10.06
N ASN A 184 5.71 6.81 9.10
CA ASN A 184 6.57 6.23 8.07
C ASN A 184 7.90 5.77 8.68
N MET A 185 8.43 6.50 9.69
CA MET A 185 9.61 6.06 10.45
C MET A 185 9.39 4.69 11.09
N GLY A 186 8.23 4.46 11.71
CA GLY A 186 7.90 3.19 12.34
C GLY A 186 7.83 2.05 11.34
N ALA A 187 7.12 2.25 10.23
CA ALA A 187 6.97 1.23 9.18
C ALA A 187 8.30 0.95 8.45
N GLY A 188 9.09 1.99 8.17
CA GLY A 188 10.41 1.82 7.56
C GLY A 188 11.40 1.12 8.49
N LEU A 189 11.39 1.46 9.79
CA LEU A 189 12.19 0.77 10.80
C LEU A 189 11.80 -0.72 10.91
N LEU A 190 10.50 -1.03 10.85
CA LEU A 190 10.04 -2.41 10.82
C LEU A 190 10.59 -3.17 9.61
N GLY A 191 10.50 -2.57 8.41
CA GLY A 191 11.09 -3.15 7.20
C GLY A 191 12.59 -3.37 7.32
N HIS A 192 13.33 -2.40 7.87
CA HIS A 192 14.77 -2.51 8.12
C HIS A 192 15.11 -3.66 9.10
N ILE A 193 14.34 -3.81 10.18
CA ILE A 193 14.53 -4.91 11.14
C ILE A 193 14.26 -6.26 10.47
N LEU A 194 13.17 -6.39 9.71
CA LEU A 194 12.84 -7.63 9.01
C LEU A 194 13.89 -8.02 7.97
N ALA A 195 14.43 -7.04 7.23
CA ALA A 195 15.55 -7.27 6.31
C ALA A 195 16.75 -7.89 7.04
N ARG A 196 17.13 -7.36 8.21
CA ARG A 196 18.20 -7.92 9.05
C ARG A 196 17.88 -9.32 9.59
N VAL A 197 16.65 -9.56 10.00
CA VAL A 197 16.18 -10.87 10.51
C VAL A 197 16.35 -11.97 9.46
N TYR A 198 16.05 -11.65 8.20
CA TYR A 198 16.20 -12.57 7.06
C TYR A 198 17.62 -12.55 6.43
N GLY A 199 18.49 -11.63 6.84
CA GLY A 199 19.89 -11.58 6.39
C GLY A 199 20.08 -10.97 4.99
N GLY A 200 19.21 -10.04 4.55
CA GLY A 200 19.28 -9.41 3.23
C GLY A 200 18.93 -7.93 3.23
N ASP A 201 18.83 -7.33 2.05
CA ASP A 201 18.17 -6.03 1.87
C ASP A 201 16.65 -6.19 1.82
N TYR A 202 15.94 -5.11 2.16
CA TYR A 202 14.48 -5.16 2.32
C TYR A 202 13.76 -5.66 1.06
N GLU A 203 14.16 -5.18 -0.12
CA GLU A 203 13.49 -5.59 -1.37
C GLU A 203 13.71 -7.07 -1.66
N THR A 204 14.94 -7.55 -1.60
CA THR A 204 15.26 -8.96 -1.86
C THR A 204 14.48 -9.87 -0.93
N VAL A 205 14.50 -9.56 0.37
CA VAL A 205 13.77 -10.32 1.39
C VAL A 205 12.25 -10.30 1.13
N LEU A 206 11.69 -9.14 0.82
CA LEU A 206 10.25 -9.03 0.53
C LEU A 206 9.86 -9.80 -0.73
N LEU A 207 10.67 -9.69 -1.79
CA LEU A 207 10.42 -10.42 -3.03
C LEU A 207 10.46 -11.93 -2.80
N ASP A 208 11.46 -12.44 -2.09
CA ASP A 208 11.63 -13.89 -1.86
C ASP A 208 10.59 -14.45 -0.89
N ALA A 209 10.30 -13.73 0.17
CA ALA A 209 9.41 -14.22 1.21
C ALA A 209 7.91 -13.99 0.90
N VAL A 210 7.56 -12.98 0.11
CA VAL A 210 6.16 -12.59 -0.11
C VAL A 210 5.81 -12.54 -1.60
N CYS A 211 6.48 -11.69 -2.40
CA CYS A 211 6.00 -11.38 -3.73
C CYS A 211 6.10 -12.57 -4.70
N ARG A 212 7.26 -13.23 -4.79
CA ARG A 212 7.46 -14.38 -5.69
C ARG A 212 6.57 -15.57 -5.35
N PRO A 213 6.46 -15.99 -4.08
CA PRO A 213 5.52 -17.04 -3.73
C PRO A 213 4.07 -16.72 -4.12
N LEU A 214 3.65 -15.46 -4.02
CA LEU A 214 2.31 -15.00 -4.42
C LEU A 214 2.17 -14.77 -5.93
N GLY A 215 3.23 -14.95 -6.73
CA GLY A 215 3.22 -14.70 -8.18
C GLY A 215 3.12 -13.23 -8.60
N LEU A 216 3.51 -12.29 -7.73
CA LEU A 216 3.44 -10.85 -7.95
C LEU A 216 4.68 -10.38 -8.74
N ALA A 217 4.69 -10.63 -10.03
CA ALA A 217 5.87 -10.45 -10.89
C ALA A 217 6.21 -8.97 -11.16
N ASP A 218 5.23 -8.09 -11.06
CA ASP A 218 5.35 -6.66 -11.34
C ASP A 218 5.34 -5.79 -10.06
N THR A 219 5.48 -6.41 -8.90
CA THR A 219 5.59 -5.71 -7.61
C THR A 219 7.06 -5.65 -7.19
N ALA A 220 7.67 -4.47 -7.25
CA ALA A 220 9.10 -4.26 -6.97
C ALA A 220 9.42 -2.82 -6.54
N ILE A 221 10.61 -2.61 -5.97
CA ILE A 221 11.19 -1.29 -5.70
C ILE A 221 12.13 -0.90 -6.85
N ARG A 222 13.08 -1.77 -7.18
CA ARG A 222 14.03 -1.60 -8.29
C ARG A 222 13.44 -2.18 -9.57
N LEU A 223 12.99 -1.30 -10.46
CA LEU A 223 12.33 -1.70 -11.69
C LEU A 223 13.33 -2.18 -12.74
N SER A 224 13.02 -3.29 -13.43
CA SER A 224 13.68 -3.71 -14.66
C SER A 224 13.47 -2.68 -15.78
N GLY A 225 14.20 -2.83 -16.90
CA GLY A 225 14.00 -1.97 -18.06
C GLY A 225 12.56 -2.00 -18.60
N ASP A 226 11.99 -3.20 -18.67
CA ASP A 226 10.60 -3.41 -19.11
C ASP A 226 9.58 -2.77 -18.14
N GLN A 227 9.74 -3.01 -16.83
CA GLN A 227 8.87 -2.42 -15.82
C GLN A 227 8.95 -0.88 -15.83
N ARG A 228 10.16 -0.32 -16.01
CA ARG A 228 10.36 1.14 -16.09
C ARG A 228 9.66 1.74 -17.30
N ALA A 229 9.67 1.05 -18.45
CA ALA A 229 8.94 1.50 -19.64
C ALA A 229 7.42 1.52 -19.47
N ARG A 230 6.88 0.75 -18.51
CA ARG A 230 5.45 0.68 -18.21
C ARG A 230 5.03 1.55 -17.02
N LEU A 231 5.98 2.19 -16.32
CA LEU A 231 5.66 3.09 -15.21
C LEU A 231 4.97 4.34 -15.77
N VAL A 232 3.71 4.54 -15.39
CA VAL A 232 2.90 5.67 -15.86
C VAL A 232 3.46 6.98 -15.31
N PRO A 233 3.65 8.04 -16.11
CA PRO A 233 4.10 9.33 -15.60
C PRO A 233 3.18 9.90 -14.51
N GLY A 234 3.76 10.29 -13.36
CA GLY A 234 3.03 10.86 -12.24
C GLY A 234 2.84 12.37 -12.35
N TYR A 235 1.77 12.89 -11.75
CA TYR A 235 1.45 14.32 -11.73
C TYR A 235 1.09 14.80 -10.31
N ASP A 236 1.56 15.99 -9.96
CA ASP A 236 1.17 16.66 -8.72
C ASP A 236 -0.31 17.11 -8.75
N SER A 237 -0.83 17.60 -7.64
CA SER A 237 -2.20 18.07 -7.50
C SER A 237 -2.57 19.26 -8.40
N ARG A 238 -1.57 19.90 -9.03
CA ARG A 238 -1.73 20.98 -10.01
C ARG A 238 -1.58 20.51 -11.47
N GLY A 239 -1.44 19.19 -11.69
CA GLY A 239 -1.25 18.59 -13.01
C GLY A 239 0.15 18.79 -13.61
N ARG A 240 1.15 19.14 -12.82
CA ARG A 240 2.56 19.24 -13.26
C ARG A 240 3.24 17.88 -13.10
N PRO A 241 4.18 17.51 -14.00
CA PRO A 241 4.96 16.28 -13.85
C PRO A 241 5.63 16.21 -12.47
N ALA A 242 5.52 15.06 -11.83
CA ALA A 242 6.10 14.79 -10.53
C ALA A 242 7.26 13.81 -10.65
N SER A 243 8.28 13.98 -9.80
CA SER A 243 9.37 13.02 -9.69
C SER A 243 8.89 11.74 -9.01
N ASN A 244 9.40 10.59 -9.46
CA ASN A 244 9.23 9.34 -8.73
C ASN A 244 9.95 9.40 -7.38
N TRP A 245 9.41 8.70 -6.39
CA TRP A 245 10.04 8.63 -5.08
C TRP A 245 10.95 7.41 -4.98
N ASP A 246 12.23 7.69 -4.69
CA ASP A 246 13.22 6.67 -4.39
C ASP A 246 13.49 6.64 -2.89
N PHE A 247 13.70 5.47 -2.35
CA PHE A 247 13.90 5.29 -0.92
C PHE A 247 15.31 4.75 -0.65
N ARG A 248 16.03 5.36 0.31
CA ARG A 248 17.33 4.91 0.78
C ARG A 248 17.29 4.24 2.15
N ALA A 249 16.21 4.43 2.91
CA ALA A 249 16.07 3.84 4.25
C ALA A 249 14.59 3.64 4.50
N LEU A 250 13.65 3.94 4.45
CA LEU A 250 12.26 3.71 4.85
C LEU A 250 11.48 2.93 3.77
N GLU A 251 12.14 2.01 3.09
CA GLU A 251 11.53 1.26 1.97
C GLU A 251 10.21 0.59 2.37
N GLY A 252 10.17 -0.04 3.54
CA GLY A 252 8.97 -0.67 4.09
C GLY A 252 7.80 0.26 4.37
N ALA A 253 8.00 1.58 4.25
CA ALA A 253 6.94 2.56 4.44
C ALA A 253 6.22 2.95 3.15
N GLY A 254 6.84 2.76 1.94
CA GLY A 254 6.20 3.32 0.76
C GLY A 254 6.90 3.14 -0.58
N ALA A 255 7.91 2.28 -0.71
CA ALA A 255 8.78 2.25 -1.87
C ALA A 255 8.28 1.41 -3.06
N LEU A 256 7.29 0.54 -2.88
CA LEU A 256 6.85 -0.38 -3.91
C LEU A 256 6.14 0.32 -5.07
N ARG A 257 6.36 -0.25 -6.26
CA ARG A 257 5.58 -0.06 -7.47
C ARG A 257 4.88 -1.39 -7.77
N SER A 258 3.68 -1.32 -8.33
CA SER A 258 2.89 -2.51 -8.62
C SER A 258 1.88 -2.26 -9.75
N THR A 259 1.19 -3.31 -10.17
CA THR A 259 0.08 -3.29 -11.11
C THR A 259 -1.24 -3.59 -10.40
N VAL A 260 -2.35 -3.28 -11.07
CA VAL A 260 -3.68 -3.63 -10.54
C VAL A 260 -3.86 -5.15 -10.45
N ARG A 261 -3.28 -5.94 -11.36
CA ARG A 261 -3.40 -7.41 -11.36
C ARG A 261 -2.64 -8.02 -10.18
N ASP A 262 -1.41 -7.59 -9.94
CA ASP A 262 -0.63 -8.08 -8.80
C ASP A 262 -1.36 -7.78 -7.48
N LEU A 263 -1.92 -6.57 -7.35
CA LEU A 263 -2.67 -6.20 -6.14
C LEU A 263 -4.01 -6.97 -6.02
N LEU A 264 -4.70 -7.28 -7.12
CA LEU A 264 -5.87 -8.17 -7.08
C LEU A 264 -5.50 -9.59 -6.66
N ALA A 265 -4.39 -10.13 -7.19
CA ALA A 265 -3.87 -11.44 -6.77
C ALA A 265 -3.52 -11.43 -5.27
N TYR A 266 -2.89 -10.36 -4.79
CA TYR A 266 -2.59 -10.16 -3.37
C TYR A 266 -3.87 -10.15 -2.52
N LEU A 267 -4.88 -9.35 -2.90
CA LEU A 267 -6.17 -9.29 -2.18
C LEU A 267 -6.92 -10.62 -2.18
N ARG A 268 -6.82 -11.40 -3.27
CA ARG A 268 -7.45 -12.73 -3.34
C ARG A 268 -6.96 -13.67 -2.24
N ILE A 269 -5.66 -13.66 -1.94
CA ILE A 269 -5.11 -14.48 -0.86
C ILE A 269 -5.55 -13.92 0.51
N HIS A 270 -5.62 -12.61 0.66
CA HIS A 270 -6.14 -11.97 1.89
C HIS A 270 -7.61 -12.32 2.16
N ILE A 271 -8.43 -12.45 1.13
CA ILE A 271 -9.83 -12.88 1.27
C ILE A 271 -9.89 -14.36 1.69
N GLY A 272 -9.08 -15.21 1.06
CA GLY A 272 -8.91 -16.60 1.47
C GLY A 272 -9.62 -17.62 0.57
N GLY A 273 -9.55 -18.88 1.00
CA GLY A 273 -10.11 -20.01 0.25
C GLY A 273 -9.27 -20.41 -0.96
N THR A 274 -8.02 -20.02 -1.02
CA THR A 274 -7.10 -20.30 -2.14
C THR A 274 -6.24 -21.53 -1.88
N GLY A 275 -6.07 -21.94 -0.63
CA GLY A 275 -5.14 -23.00 -0.22
C GLY A 275 -3.67 -22.62 -0.36
N HIS A 276 -3.37 -21.32 -0.55
CA HIS A 276 -2.00 -20.87 -0.73
C HIS A 276 -1.20 -20.97 0.59
N PRO A 277 0.08 -21.43 0.58
CA PRO A 277 0.87 -21.60 1.81
C PRO A 277 1.03 -20.33 2.66
N LEU A 278 0.96 -19.14 2.05
CA LEU A 278 1.02 -17.85 2.78
C LEU A 278 -0.36 -17.36 3.26
N GLU A 279 -1.46 -18.02 2.92
CA GLU A 279 -2.81 -17.55 3.23
C GLU A 279 -3.00 -17.31 4.72
N GLU A 280 -2.57 -18.25 5.55
CA GLU A 280 -2.68 -18.10 7.00
C GLU A 280 -1.83 -16.94 7.56
N ALA A 281 -0.61 -16.74 7.02
CA ALA A 281 0.24 -15.60 7.42
C ALA A 281 -0.42 -14.25 7.04
N LEU A 282 -1.04 -14.18 5.87
CA LEU A 282 -1.78 -13.00 5.46
C LEU A 282 -3.04 -12.80 6.32
N HIS A 283 -3.73 -13.86 6.71
CA HIS A 283 -4.88 -13.79 7.61
C HIS A 283 -4.52 -13.32 9.01
N ASP A 284 -3.32 -13.65 9.52
CA ASP A 284 -2.84 -13.12 10.79
C ASP A 284 -2.71 -11.60 10.78
N THR A 285 -2.50 -10.99 9.60
CA THR A 285 -2.45 -9.53 9.49
C THR A 285 -3.78 -8.84 9.79
N HIS A 286 -4.90 -9.56 9.74
CA HIS A 286 -6.24 -9.03 9.99
C HIS A 286 -6.66 -9.11 11.47
N ARG A 287 -5.88 -9.77 12.32
CA ARG A 287 -6.13 -9.72 13.77
C ARG A 287 -5.95 -8.30 14.25
N ILE A 288 -6.94 -7.79 14.98
CA ILE A 288 -6.87 -6.42 15.52
C ILE A 288 -5.85 -6.41 16.65
N TRP A 289 -4.78 -5.64 16.43
CA TRP A 289 -3.71 -5.46 17.41
C TRP A 289 -3.80 -4.14 18.17
N HIS A 290 -4.54 -3.18 17.62
CA HIS A 290 -4.78 -1.90 18.28
C HIS A 290 -6.17 -1.37 17.95
N GLU A 291 -6.84 -0.86 18.96
CA GLU A 291 -8.14 -0.18 18.84
C GLU A 291 -8.14 1.10 19.66
N GLU A 292 -8.64 2.18 19.08
CA GLU A 292 -8.75 3.48 19.75
C GLU A 292 -10.18 3.75 20.20
N PRO A 293 -10.37 4.59 21.24
CA PRO A 293 -11.69 4.97 21.73
C PRO A 293 -12.63 5.55 20.66
N GLY A 294 -12.07 6.11 19.57
CA GLY A 294 -12.82 6.64 18.43
C GLY A 294 -13.26 5.59 17.41
N GLY A 295 -13.07 4.28 17.68
CA GLY A 295 -13.49 3.17 16.81
C GLY A 295 -12.49 2.87 15.67
N ARG A 296 -11.34 3.56 15.60
CA ARG A 296 -10.27 3.19 14.69
C ARG A 296 -9.62 1.90 15.17
N ALA A 297 -9.60 0.90 14.33
CA ALA A 297 -8.95 -0.37 14.63
C ALA A 297 -7.92 -0.73 13.55
N LEU A 298 -6.85 -1.38 13.97
CA LEU A 298 -5.74 -1.77 13.11
C LEU A 298 -5.32 -3.20 13.38
N GLY A 299 -5.21 -3.94 12.28
CA GLY A 299 -4.42 -5.17 12.25
C GLY A 299 -2.93 -4.86 12.03
N ILE A 300 -2.20 -5.79 11.45
CA ILE A 300 -0.81 -5.55 11.03
C ILE A 300 -0.85 -4.74 9.72
N ALA A 301 -0.64 -3.42 9.84
CA ALA A 301 -0.66 -2.46 8.74
C ALA A 301 -1.99 -2.35 7.95
N TRP A 302 -3.07 -2.92 8.43
CA TRP A 302 -4.39 -2.76 7.83
C TRP A 302 -5.30 -1.93 8.74
N PHE A 303 -5.97 -0.89 8.19
CA PHE A 303 -7.10 -0.24 8.85
C PHE A 303 -8.33 -1.13 8.73
N TRP A 304 -9.14 -1.18 9.77
CA TRP A 304 -10.42 -1.88 9.77
C TRP A 304 -11.57 -0.93 10.00
N GLU A 305 -12.47 -0.86 9.02
CA GLU A 305 -13.74 -0.12 9.11
C GLU A 305 -14.85 -1.12 9.50
N ARG A 306 -15.24 -1.06 10.77
CA ARG A 306 -16.16 -2.03 11.39
C ARG A 306 -17.51 -2.12 10.68
N ARG A 307 -18.11 -0.96 10.29
CA ARG A 307 -19.44 -0.91 9.69
C ARG A 307 -19.54 -1.62 8.34
N LEU A 308 -18.46 -1.67 7.61
CA LEU A 308 -18.37 -2.30 6.30
C LEU A 308 -17.64 -3.65 6.36
N ASN A 309 -17.17 -4.06 7.52
CA ASN A 309 -16.21 -5.15 7.70
C ASN A 309 -15.07 -5.11 6.67
N LEU A 310 -14.55 -3.91 6.47
CA LEU A 310 -13.60 -3.58 5.41
C LEU A 310 -12.20 -3.42 5.99
N PHE A 311 -11.27 -4.27 5.57
CA PHE A 311 -9.84 -4.03 5.71
C PHE A 311 -9.35 -3.22 4.53
N TRP A 312 -8.61 -2.14 4.79
CA TRP A 312 -8.16 -1.26 3.73
C TRP A 312 -6.86 -0.55 4.07
N HIS A 313 -6.17 -0.10 3.04
CA HIS A 313 -5.09 0.85 3.13
C HIS A 313 -5.07 1.75 1.88
N ASN A 314 -4.59 2.98 2.04
CA ASN A 314 -4.35 3.87 0.94
C ASN A 314 -2.86 4.19 0.80
N GLY A 315 -2.48 4.74 -0.34
CA GLY A 315 -1.13 5.21 -0.57
C GLY A 315 -1.10 6.56 -1.27
N GLY A 316 0.03 7.23 -1.15
CA GLY A 316 0.30 8.45 -1.88
C GLY A 316 1.80 8.69 -1.95
N THR A 317 2.23 9.22 -3.09
CA THR A 317 3.56 9.78 -3.33
C THR A 317 3.42 11.16 -3.97
N GLY A 318 4.51 11.75 -4.44
CA GLY A 318 4.46 13.07 -5.08
C GLY A 318 3.68 13.12 -6.40
N GLY A 319 3.41 11.96 -7.02
CA GLY A 319 2.71 11.88 -8.31
C GLY A 319 1.68 10.78 -8.41
N TYR A 320 1.40 10.04 -7.34
CA TYR A 320 0.49 8.89 -7.39
C TYR A 320 -0.39 8.81 -6.15
N SER A 321 -1.55 8.20 -6.33
CA SER A 321 -2.43 7.77 -5.25
C SER A 321 -2.93 6.34 -5.50
N SER A 322 -3.15 5.60 -4.42
CA SER A 322 -3.61 4.22 -4.44
C SER A 322 -4.60 3.94 -3.33
N PHE A 323 -5.45 2.95 -3.54
CA PHE A 323 -6.35 2.38 -2.55
C PHE A 323 -6.43 0.87 -2.77
N VAL A 324 -6.38 0.12 -1.68
CA VAL A 324 -6.69 -1.31 -1.64
C VAL A 324 -7.65 -1.57 -0.49
N GLY A 325 -8.68 -2.37 -0.74
CA GLY A 325 -9.62 -2.76 0.30
C GLY A 325 -10.28 -4.08 -0.02
N PHE A 326 -10.66 -4.83 1.02
CA PHE A 326 -11.35 -6.11 0.88
C PHE A 326 -12.26 -6.40 2.07
N ASN A 327 -13.30 -7.18 1.82
CA ASN A 327 -14.16 -7.77 2.81
C ASN A 327 -14.14 -9.30 2.64
N LYS A 328 -13.72 -10.01 3.69
CA LYS A 328 -13.56 -11.48 3.69
C LYS A 328 -14.90 -12.20 3.67
N GLU A 329 -15.93 -11.66 4.32
CA GLU A 329 -17.21 -12.36 4.49
C GLU A 329 -17.97 -12.47 3.18
N ASN A 330 -17.98 -11.40 2.39
CA ASN A 330 -18.65 -11.38 1.09
C ASN A 330 -17.72 -11.61 -0.11
N GLY A 331 -16.42 -11.86 0.13
CA GLY A 331 -15.46 -12.19 -0.90
C GLY A 331 -15.21 -11.06 -1.90
N THR A 332 -15.29 -9.80 -1.46
CA THR A 332 -15.13 -8.62 -2.34
C THR A 332 -13.79 -7.91 -2.10
N GLY A 333 -13.27 -7.31 -3.17
CA GLY A 333 -12.04 -6.51 -3.11
C GLY A 333 -11.99 -5.42 -4.18
N VAL A 334 -11.32 -4.32 -3.83
CA VAL A 334 -11.12 -3.16 -4.72
C VAL A 334 -9.66 -2.73 -4.71
N VAL A 335 -9.12 -2.47 -5.88
CA VAL A 335 -7.82 -1.83 -6.11
C VAL A 335 -8.02 -0.60 -6.96
N LEU A 336 -7.48 0.53 -6.56
CA LEU A 336 -7.42 1.76 -7.37
C LEU A 336 -5.98 2.24 -7.42
N LEU A 337 -5.47 2.49 -8.64
CA LEU A 337 -4.15 3.05 -8.88
C LEU A 337 -4.27 4.25 -9.81
N ALA A 338 -3.85 5.42 -9.35
CA ALA A 338 -3.92 6.67 -10.09
C ALA A 338 -2.57 7.38 -10.15
N ASN A 339 -2.26 7.98 -11.29
CA ASN A 339 -1.04 8.75 -11.51
C ASN A 339 -1.16 10.23 -11.13
N VAL A 340 -1.89 10.52 -10.07
CA VAL A 340 -2.09 11.86 -9.52
C VAL A 340 -1.84 11.86 -8.02
N GLU A 341 -1.12 12.88 -7.53
CA GLU A 341 -0.87 13.09 -6.11
C GLU A 341 -2.17 13.08 -5.30
N ARG A 342 -2.13 12.43 -4.15
CA ARG A 342 -3.26 12.38 -3.23
C ARG A 342 -3.52 13.76 -2.62
N HIS A 343 -4.72 14.31 -2.86
CA HIS A 343 -5.15 15.57 -2.26
C HIS A 343 -6.25 15.34 -1.22
N PRO A 344 -5.99 15.59 0.08
CA PRO A 344 -6.95 15.28 1.15
C PRO A 344 -8.20 16.17 1.16
N ALA A 345 -8.14 17.37 0.58
CA ALA A 345 -9.22 18.38 0.61
C ALA A 345 -10.12 18.38 -0.64
N ALA A 346 -9.94 17.47 -1.57
CA ALA A 346 -10.71 17.47 -2.81
C ALA A 346 -11.96 16.59 -2.67
N GLY A 347 -13.14 17.12 -2.88
CA GLY A 347 -14.45 16.50 -2.67
C GLY A 347 -14.60 15.02 -3.13
N ALA A 348 -14.14 14.64 -4.32
CA ALA A 348 -14.02 13.23 -4.72
C ALA A 348 -12.57 12.78 -4.44
N SER A 349 -12.33 12.05 -3.38
CA SER A 349 -11.04 11.43 -3.08
C SER A 349 -11.00 9.98 -3.57
N LEU A 350 -9.80 9.50 -3.94
CA LEU A 350 -9.64 8.09 -4.33
C LEU A 350 -10.08 7.13 -3.22
N ASP A 351 -9.87 7.50 -1.96
CA ASP A 351 -10.33 6.73 -0.80
C ASP A 351 -11.87 6.65 -0.74
N GLY A 352 -12.56 7.78 -0.96
CA GLY A 352 -14.02 7.82 -1.00
C GLY A 352 -14.60 6.98 -2.14
N ILE A 353 -13.95 7.00 -3.30
CA ILE A 353 -14.30 6.14 -4.45
C ILE A 353 -14.10 4.67 -4.08
N GLY A 354 -12.95 4.31 -3.50
CA GLY A 354 -12.65 2.94 -3.08
C GLY A 354 -13.70 2.40 -2.10
N ILE A 355 -14.05 3.18 -1.08
CA ILE A 355 -15.10 2.81 -0.11
C ILE A 355 -16.47 2.71 -0.80
N GLY A 356 -16.80 3.62 -1.73
CA GLY A 356 -18.03 3.56 -2.51
C GLY A 356 -18.13 2.30 -3.36
N LEU A 357 -17.04 1.92 -4.02
CA LEU A 357 -16.98 0.67 -4.81
C LEU A 357 -17.10 -0.57 -3.92
N MET A 358 -16.49 -0.57 -2.72
CA MET A 358 -16.66 -1.67 -1.76
C MET A 358 -18.12 -1.85 -1.33
N ARG A 359 -18.86 -0.75 -1.14
CA ARG A 359 -20.31 -0.81 -0.85
C ARG A 359 -21.09 -1.41 -2.02
N LEU A 360 -20.85 -0.92 -3.23
CA LEU A 360 -21.51 -1.43 -4.45
C LEU A 360 -21.24 -2.92 -4.68
N LEU A 361 -20.03 -3.40 -4.38
CA LEU A 361 -19.70 -4.81 -4.50
C LEU A 361 -20.37 -5.65 -3.41
N GLY A 362 -20.64 -5.07 -2.24
CA GLY A 362 -21.28 -5.74 -1.11
C GLY A 362 -22.79 -5.93 -1.26
N GLU A 363 -23.42 -5.16 -2.15
CA GLU A 363 -24.83 -5.29 -2.57
C GLU A 363 -25.00 -6.42 -3.60
#